data_f9c7cfa1db65bdc4b5600a04a2e60380
#
_entry.id   f9c7cfa1db65bdc4b5600a04a2e60380
#
_cell.length_a   1.000
_cell.length_b   1.000
_cell.length_c   1.000
_cell.angle_alpha   90.00
_cell.angle_beta   90.00
_cell.angle_gamma   90.00
#
_symmetry.space_group_name_H-M   'P 1'
#
loop_
_entity.id
_entity.type
_entity.pdbx_description
1 polymer ?
#
loop_
_entity_poly.entity_id
_entity_poly.type
_entity_poly.pdbx_seq_one_letter_code
_entity_poly.pdbx_strand_id
1 'polypeptide(L)'
;MNGNMQNGGLIHRAGTSLLVTDLRHYSGTLLIHNDTSFDTFTDSLMWFMSEDGQGTLYSDQRGGNRLCRYRPDSRREEVLLDKPVMLPSLVGGRIYYIDETDRCLYACDLGGGADRRLSDERIYSFLPMEDGTVVYSSAQGIRRADAGFGRPETLAEASAGALIRAGGRIAYADRERELALTLLDLSGGQPETMDAIAASSINTDGRYLYCANRRHGSSLYRVDPLSGASIRISGDSADYLHVLEDDIYFISNREWYRLPLSGGEAEPLIKRGGTGHEYGI
;
A
#
# COMPACT_ATOMS: atom_id res chain seq x y z
N MET A 1 5.86 -1.47 6.25
CA MET A 1 6.39 -0.96 4.97
C MET A 1 5.29 -0.20 4.25
N ASN A 2 5.49 1.07 4.03
CA ASN A 2 4.45 1.97 3.53
C ASN A 2 4.06 1.72 2.05
N GLY A 3 4.96 1.16 1.23
CA GLY A 3 4.64 0.84 -0.16
C GLY A 3 3.50 -0.17 -0.34
N ASN A 4 3.43 -1.18 0.52
CA ASN A 4 2.32 -2.14 0.49
C ASN A 4 0.99 -1.45 0.79
N MET A 5 0.97 -0.54 1.78
CA MET A 5 -0.20 0.25 2.13
C MET A 5 -0.71 1.09 0.96
N GLN A 6 0.21 1.75 0.24
CA GLN A 6 -0.12 2.56 -0.93
C GLN A 6 -0.63 1.73 -2.13
N ASN A 7 -0.35 0.43 -2.14
CA ASN A 7 -0.85 -0.54 -3.13
C ASN A 7 -2.03 -1.37 -2.60
N GLY A 8 -2.78 -0.83 -1.64
CA GLY A 8 -4.00 -1.45 -1.11
C GLY A 8 -3.79 -2.37 0.08
N GLY A 9 -2.55 -2.72 0.46
CA GLY A 9 -2.26 -3.60 1.59
C GLY A 9 -3.01 -4.94 1.53
N LEU A 10 -3.06 -5.55 0.34
CA LEU A 10 -3.90 -6.71 0.01
C LEU A 10 -3.23 -8.04 0.35
N ILE A 11 -1.94 -8.01 0.63
CA ILE A 11 -1.16 -9.15 1.12
C ILE A 11 -0.46 -8.76 2.40
N HIS A 12 -0.56 -9.63 3.40
CA HIS A 12 0.06 -9.41 4.70
C HIS A 12 0.63 -10.72 5.26
N ARG A 13 1.79 -10.65 5.95
CA ARG A 13 2.42 -11.80 6.60
C ARG A 13 1.72 -12.09 7.94
N ALA A 14 1.21 -13.31 8.11
CA ALA A 14 0.63 -13.80 9.35
C ALA A 14 1.42 -15.03 9.83
N GLY A 15 2.47 -14.79 10.60
CA GLY A 15 3.43 -15.84 10.98
C GLY A 15 4.15 -16.42 9.76
N THR A 16 4.02 -17.73 9.51
CA THR A 16 4.56 -18.41 8.33
C THR A 16 3.62 -18.38 7.12
N SER A 17 2.38 -17.94 7.29
CA SER A 17 1.34 -17.90 6.25
C SER A 17 1.16 -16.48 5.70
N LEU A 18 0.41 -16.35 4.61
CA LEU A 18 0.02 -15.08 4.02
C LEU A 18 -1.48 -14.89 4.12
N LEU A 19 -1.92 -13.73 4.58
CA LEU A 19 -3.27 -13.25 4.35
C LEU A 19 -3.31 -12.58 2.97
N VAL A 20 -4.28 -12.95 2.15
CA VAL A 20 -4.42 -12.49 0.77
C VAL A 20 -5.87 -12.17 0.48
N THR A 21 -6.15 -10.94 0.10
CA THR A 21 -7.49 -10.53 -0.33
C THR A 21 -7.83 -11.16 -1.68
N ASP A 22 -8.95 -11.89 -1.76
CA ASP A 22 -9.40 -12.50 -3.01
C ASP A 22 -10.05 -11.45 -3.93
N LEU A 23 -9.25 -10.89 -4.83
CA LEU A 23 -9.75 -9.97 -5.86
C LEU A 23 -10.31 -10.68 -7.10
N ARG A 24 -10.20 -12.01 -7.20
CA ARG A 24 -10.74 -12.76 -8.33
C ARG A 24 -12.22 -13.06 -8.16
N HIS A 25 -12.60 -13.63 -7.01
CA HIS A 25 -13.96 -14.06 -6.74
C HIS A 25 -14.67 -13.18 -5.71
N TYR A 26 -13.90 -12.28 -5.06
CA TYR A 26 -14.38 -11.46 -3.95
C TYR A 26 -14.98 -12.31 -2.82
N SER A 27 -14.41 -13.51 -2.59
CA SER A 27 -14.92 -14.47 -1.59
C SER A 27 -14.62 -14.07 -0.15
N GLY A 28 -13.63 -13.19 0.05
CA GLY A 28 -13.15 -12.73 1.36
C GLY A 28 -11.65 -12.59 1.37
N THR A 29 -11.03 -12.87 2.51
CA THR A 29 -9.57 -12.92 2.68
C THR A 29 -9.16 -14.36 2.92
N LEU A 30 -8.14 -14.82 2.19
CA LEU A 30 -7.61 -16.16 2.24
C LEU A 30 -6.39 -16.22 3.16
N LEU A 31 -6.19 -17.35 3.83
CA LEU A 31 -4.97 -17.70 4.54
C LEU A 31 -4.22 -18.74 3.70
N ILE A 32 -3.10 -18.33 3.11
CA ILE A 32 -2.27 -19.19 2.27
C ILE A 32 -1.14 -19.75 3.12
N HIS A 33 -1.08 -21.07 3.26
CA HIS A 33 -0.07 -21.79 4.03
C HIS A 33 1.19 -22.06 3.20
N ASN A 34 0.98 -22.43 1.93
CA ASN A 34 2.01 -22.66 0.92
C ASN A 34 1.38 -22.52 -0.48
N ASP A 35 2.16 -22.75 -1.52
CA ASP A 35 1.72 -22.63 -2.92
C ASP A 35 0.62 -23.64 -3.37
N THR A 36 0.25 -24.60 -2.51
CA THR A 36 -0.72 -25.64 -2.82
C THR A 36 -1.90 -25.73 -1.85
N SER A 37 -1.88 -25.01 -0.73
CA SER A 37 -2.94 -25.08 0.28
C SER A 37 -3.31 -23.71 0.83
N PHE A 38 -4.62 -23.46 0.93
CA PHE A 38 -5.18 -22.26 1.51
C PHE A 38 -6.54 -22.54 2.15
N ASP A 39 -6.93 -21.70 3.09
CA ASP A 39 -8.24 -21.70 3.74
C ASP A 39 -8.89 -20.32 3.61
N THR A 40 -10.21 -20.24 3.75
CA THR A 40 -10.89 -18.98 3.96
C THR A 40 -10.57 -18.48 5.37
N PHE A 41 -9.93 -17.32 5.48
CA PHE A 41 -9.61 -16.72 6.76
C PHE A 41 -10.81 -15.99 7.36
N THR A 42 -11.47 -15.16 6.54
CA THR A 42 -12.70 -14.43 6.88
C THR A 42 -13.45 -14.05 5.61
N ASP A 43 -14.76 -13.84 5.73
CA ASP A 43 -15.59 -13.32 4.64
C ASP A 43 -15.34 -11.82 4.37
N SER A 44 -14.68 -11.10 5.29
CA SER A 44 -14.31 -9.70 5.09
C SER A 44 -13.28 -9.54 3.98
N LEU A 45 -13.49 -8.59 3.08
CA LEU A 45 -12.49 -8.18 2.10
C LEU A 45 -11.53 -7.17 2.74
N MET A 46 -10.44 -7.68 3.29
CA MET A 46 -9.47 -6.87 4.03
C MET A 46 -8.58 -6.06 3.07
N TRP A 47 -8.69 -4.74 3.13
CA TRP A 47 -7.79 -3.82 2.47
C TRP A 47 -6.92 -3.10 3.48
N PHE A 48 -5.73 -2.68 3.05
CA PHE A 48 -4.78 -1.93 3.88
C PHE A 48 -4.36 -2.68 5.15
N MET A 49 -4.12 -3.98 5.03
CA MET A 49 -3.71 -4.83 6.16
C MET A 49 -2.38 -4.39 6.75
N SER A 50 -2.34 -4.28 8.08
CA SER A 50 -1.14 -3.98 8.87
C SER A 50 -1.28 -4.52 10.29
N GLU A 51 -0.15 -4.73 11.01
CA GLU A 51 -0.14 -5.16 12.40
C GLU A 51 -0.03 -3.98 13.37
N ASP A 52 -0.77 -4.02 14.47
CA ASP A 52 -0.71 -3.02 15.54
C ASP A 52 -0.24 -3.58 16.90
N GLY A 53 0.22 -4.82 16.92
CA GLY A 53 0.63 -5.54 18.13
C GLY A 53 -0.53 -6.14 18.92
N GLN A 54 -1.78 -5.86 18.55
CA GLN A 54 -2.99 -6.46 19.12
C GLN A 54 -3.73 -7.33 18.10
N GLY A 55 -3.37 -7.21 16.82
CA GLY A 55 -3.93 -7.94 15.71
C GLY A 55 -3.76 -7.22 14.38
N THR A 56 -4.43 -7.73 13.36
CA THR A 56 -4.37 -7.17 12.01
C THR A 56 -5.42 -6.06 11.86
N LEU A 57 -4.95 -4.83 11.63
CA LEU A 57 -5.78 -3.69 11.23
C LEU A 57 -6.10 -3.78 9.74
N TYR A 58 -7.31 -3.40 9.35
CA TYR A 58 -7.73 -3.36 7.94
C TYR A 58 -8.96 -2.48 7.74
N SER A 59 -9.21 -2.11 6.50
CA SER A 59 -10.49 -1.53 6.04
C SER A 59 -11.33 -2.65 5.45
N ASP A 60 -12.56 -2.85 5.96
CA ASP A 60 -13.47 -3.88 5.46
C ASP A 60 -14.30 -3.35 4.29
N GLN A 61 -13.95 -3.75 3.07
CA GLN A 61 -14.63 -3.30 1.85
C GLN A 61 -16.10 -3.76 1.78
N ARG A 62 -16.44 -4.91 2.34
CA ARG A 62 -17.83 -5.37 2.41
C ARG A 62 -18.65 -4.64 3.46
N GLY A 63 -17.99 -4.27 4.56
CA GLY A 63 -18.60 -3.55 5.67
C GLY A 63 -18.66 -2.03 5.50
N GLY A 64 -18.54 -1.50 4.28
CA GLY A 64 -18.57 -0.05 4.02
C GLY A 64 -17.24 0.64 4.31
N ASN A 65 -16.14 -0.03 4.09
CA ASN A 65 -14.75 0.47 4.28
C ASN A 65 -14.45 0.87 5.73
N ARG A 66 -15.14 0.27 6.71
CA ARG A 66 -14.93 0.58 8.14
C ARG A 66 -13.54 0.14 8.58
N LEU A 67 -12.93 0.88 9.51
CA LEU A 67 -11.69 0.47 10.15
C LEU A 67 -11.98 -0.64 11.15
N CYS A 68 -11.40 -1.80 10.93
CA CYS A 68 -11.56 -3.00 11.74
C CYS A 68 -10.22 -3.53 12.23
N ARG A 69 -10.27 -4.34 13.29
CA ARG A 69 -9.17 -5.16 13.76
C ARG A 69 -9.61 -6.62 13.86
N TYR A 70 -8.84 -7.53 13.30
CA TYR A 70 -8.95 -8.94 13.58
C TYR A 70 -8.01 -9.34 14.72
N ARG A 71 -8.57 -9.94 15.78
CA ARG A 71 -7.82 -10.43 16.96
C ARG A 71 -7.56 -11.92 16.82
N PRO A 72 -6.33 -12.38 16.58
CA PRO A 72 -6.03 -13.79 16.37
C PRO A 72 -6.32 -14.66 17.61
N ASP A 73 -6.09 -14.14 18.82
CA ASP A 73 -6.30 -14.89 20.06
C ASP A 73 -7.76 -15.30 20.29
N SER A 74 -8.69 -14.42 19.96
CA SER A 74 -10.14 -14.66 20.11
C SER A 74 -10.85 -15.03 18.83
N ARG A 75 -10.17 -14.93 17.68
CA ARG A 75 -10.72 -15.07 16.33
C ARG A 75 -11.92 -14.15 16.09
N ARG A 76 -11.85 -12.91 16.58
CA ARG A 76 -12.93 -11.93 16.49
C ARG A 76 -12.50 -10.72 15.68
N GLU A 77 -13.47 -10.21 14.94
CA GLU A 77 -13.40 -8.90 14.28
C GLU A 77 -14.00 -7.84 15.20
N GLU A 78 -13.32 -6.70 15.30
CA GLU A 78 -13.70 -5.56 16.10
C GLU A 78 -13.76 -4.33 15.20
N VAL A 79 -14.89 -3.62 15.16
CA VAL A 79 -15.01 -2.34 14.45
C VAL A 79 -14.44 -1.25 15.35
N LEU A 80 -13.38 -0.58 14.89
CA LEU A 80 -12.74 0.53 15.59
C LEU A 80 -13.38 1.86 15.23
N LEU A 81 -13.67 2.06 13.92
CA LEU A 81 -14.35 3.26 13.42
C LEU A 81 -15.46 2.84 12.46
N ASP A 82 -16.70 3.25 12.75
CA ASP A 82 -17.87 3.00 11.91
C ASP A 82 -18.03 4.10 10.85
N LYS A 83 -17.01 4.27 10.03
CA LYS A 83 -16.97 5.21 8.90
C LYS A 83 -15.96 4.74 7.85
N PRO A 84 -16.08 5.17 6.57
CA PRO A 84 -15.23 4.68 5.50
C PRO A 84 -13.81 5.24 5.63
N VAL A 85 -12.83 4.34 5.75
CA VAL A 85 -11.42 4.64 6.01
C VAL A 85 -10.55 4.12 4.87
N MET A 86 -9.64 4.97 4.39
CA MET A 86 -8.63 4.64 3.39
C MET A 86 -7.22 4.89 3.93
N LEU A 87 -6.27 4.01 3.58
CA LEU A 87 -4.85 4.10 3.94
C LEU A 87 -4.60 4.19 5.47
N PRO A 88 -5.24 3.39 6.34
CA PRO A 88 -4.97 3.44 7.77
C PRO A 88 -3.50 3.10 8.04
N SER A 89 -2.74 4.05 8.57
CA SER A 89 -1.30 3.95 8.77
C SER A 89 -0.95 4.17 10.24
N LEU A 90 -0.29 3.19 10.84
CA LEU A 90 0.11 3.21 12.25
C LEU A 90 1.49 3.83 12.41
N VAL A 91 1.58 4.94 13.14
CA VAL A 91 2.86 5.58 13.53
C VAL A 91 2.70 6.19 14.93
N GLY A 92 3.70 5.99 15.79
CA GLY A 92 3.74 6.60 17.13
C GLY A 92 2.54 6.28 18.03
N GLY A 93 1.97 5.07 17.90
CA GLY A 93 0.79 4.64 18.68
C GLY A 93 -0.53 5.31 18.26
N ARG A 94 -0.58 5.89 17.06
CA ARG A 94 -1.77 6.51 16.46
C ARG A 94 -2.03 5.94 15.09
N ILE A 95 -3.30 5.85 14.72
CA ILE A 95 -3.75 5.47 13.39
C ILE A 95 -4.11 6.75 12.64
N TYR A 96 -3.34 7.05 11.57
CA TYR A 96 -3.64 8.10 10.61
C TYR A 96 -4.41 7.50 9.44
N TYR A 97 -5.39 8.21 8.90
CA TYR A 97 -6.19 7.70 7.79
C TYR A 97 -6.87 8.83 7.00
N ILE A 98 -7.28 8.53 5.78
CA ILE A 98 -8.15 9.41 5.01
C ILE A 98 -9.60 8.95 5.22
N ASP A 99 -10.49 9.84 5.67
CA ASP A 99 -11.92 9.61 5.65
C ASP A 99 -12.42 9.72 4.20
N GLU A 100 -13.01 8.67 3.65
CA GLU A 100 -13.44 8.68 2.24
C GLU A 100 -14.60 9.62 1.96
N THR A 101 -15.34 10.02 2.99
CA THR A 101 -16.50 10.91 2.85
C THR A 101 -16.10 12.31 2.42
N ASP A 102 -15.09 12.89 3.08
CA ASP A 102 -14.61 14.24 2.80
C ASP A 102 -13.22 14.30 2.18
N ARG A 103 -12.52 13.15 2.16
CA ARG A 103 -11.14 12.98 1.65
C ARG A 103 -10.10 13.73 2.46
N CYS A 104 -10.40 14.09 3.71
CA CYS A 104 -9.47 14.75 4.60
C CYS A 104 -8.68 13.74 5.45
N LEU A 105 -7.54 14.18 5.98
CA LEU A 105 -6.72 13.39 6.88
C LEU A 105 -7.26 13.49 8.30
N TYR A 106 -7.31 12.35 8.97
CA TYR A 106 -7.71 12.17 10.35
C TYR A 106 -6.67 11.37 11.12
N ALA A 107 -6.75 11.40 12.45
CA ALA A 107 -6.05 10.48 13.31
C ALA A 107 -6.90 10.11 14.52
N CYS A 108 -6.75 8.84 14.95
CA CYS A 108 -7.35 8.31 16.18
C CYS A 108 -6.29 7.55 17.01
N ASP A 109 -6.66 7.14 18.22
CA ASP A 109 -5.86 6.18 18.99
C ASP A 109 -6.04 4.74 18.49
N LEU A 110 -5.34 3.77 19.07
CA LEU A 110 -5.40 2.36 18.67
C LEU A 110 -6.76 1.71 18.89
N GLY A 111 -7.61 2.28 19.73
CA GLY A 111 -8.97 1.82 19.98
C GLY A 111 -10.04 2.50 19.12
N GLY A 112 -9.64 3.40 18.22
CA GLY A 112 -10.56 4.23 17.44
C GLY A 112 -11.05 5.48 18.21
N GLY A 113 -10.64 5.65 19.47
CA GLY A 113 -10.97 6.83 20.25
C GLY A 113 -10.16 8.07 19.86
N ALA A 114 -10.49 9.22 20.46
CA ALA A 114 -9.83 10.51 20.20
C ALA A 114 -9.72 10.85 18.69
N ASP A 115 -10.72 10.41 17.93
CA ASP A 115 -10.80 10.63 16.48
C ASP A 115 -10.93 12.12 16.17
N ARG A 116 -10.00 12.64 15.36
CA ARG A 116 -9.98 14.05 15.01
C ARG A 116 -9.49 14.29 13.58
N ARG A 117 -10.09 15.26 12.93
CA ARG A 117 -9.65 15.78 11.65
C ARG A 117 -8.33 16.57 11.82
N LEU A 118 -7.39 16.35 10.92
CA LEU A 118 -6.08 16.99 10.89
C LEU A 118 -5.96 18.01 9.75
N SER A 119 -6.50 17.71 8.56
CA SER A 119 -6.41 18.60 7.40
C SER A 119 -7.75 19.22 7.04
N ASP A 120 -7.71 20.46 6.51
CA ASP A 120 -8.88 21.13 5.92
C ASP A 120 -8.97 20.92 4.40
N GLU A 121 -7.91 20.41 3.78
CA GLU A 121 -7.86 20.11 2.35
C GLU A 121 -8.00 18.61 2.08
N ARG A 122 -8.45 18.30 0.86
CA ARG A 122 -8.58 16.92 0.37
C ARG A 122 -7.20 16.35 0.07
N ILE A 123 -6.93 15.15 0.60
CA ILE A 123 -5.64 14.46 0.50
C ILE A 123 -5.78 13.24 -0.40
N TYR A 124 -4.83 13.04 -1.30
CA TYR A 124 -4.80 11.88 -2.21
C TYR A 124 -4.00 10.72 -1.63
N SER A 125 -2.89 11.02 -0.95
CA SER A 125 -1.99 10.09 -0.31
C SER A 125 -1.19 10.79 0.77
N PHE A 126 -0.69 10.05 1.76
CA PHE A 126 0.12 10.62 2.84
C PHE A 126 1.13 9.61 3.39
N LEU A 127 2.15 10.14 4.04
CA LEU A 127 3.24 9.45 4.73
C LEU A 127 3.39 10.05 6.12
N PRO A 128 2.90 9.41 7.19
CA PRO A 128 3.18 9.86 8.54
C PRO A 128 4.61 9.45 8.92
N MET A 129 5.33 10.37 9.55
CA MET A 129 6.72 10.18 9.98
C MET A 129 6.79 9.96 11.49
N GLU A 130 7.85 9.32 11.96
CA GLU A 130 8.05 9.03 13.39
C GLU A 130 8.18 10.28 14.26
N ASP A 131 8.66 11.38 13.71
CA ASP A 131 8.75 12.68 14.38
C ASP A 131 7.42 13.44 14.47
N GLY A 132 6.33 12.81 14.00
CA GLY A 132 4.99 13.38 13.98
C GLY A 132 4.69 14.28 12.79
N THR A 133 5.66 14.53 11.91
CA THR A 133 5.38 15.22 10.65
C THR A 133 4.62 14.32 9.68
N VAL A 134 3.89 14.91 8.74
CA VAL A 134 3.19 14.19 7.68
C VAL A 134 3.53 14.82 6.34
N VAL A 135 4.03 14.00 5.42
CA VAL A 135 4.13 14.39 4.01
C VAL A 135 2.90 13.88 3.28
N TYR A 136 2.27 14.72 2.48
CA TYR A 136 1.04 14.36 1.79
C TYR A 136 0.93 15.00 0.41
N SER A 137 0.13 14.41 -0.45
CA SER A 137 -0.24 14.98 -1.75
C SER A 137 -1.69 15.46 -1.75
N SER A 138 -1.93 16.61 -2.34
CA SER A 138 -3.23 17.24 -2.50
C SER A 138 -3.32 17.94 -3.87
N ALA A 139 -4.41 18.66 -4.11
CA ALA A 139 -4.53 19.51 -5.29
C ALA A 139 -3.52 20.68 -5.30
N GLN A 140 -2.91 20.99 -4.16
CA GLN A 140 -1.93 22.06 -3.99
C GLN A 140 -0.47 21.58 -4.12
N GLY A 141 -0.27 20.31 -4.46
CA GLY A 141 1.06 19.70 -4.59
C GLY A 141 1.41 18.70 -3.49
N ILE A 142 2.69 18.33 -3.42
CA ILE A 142 3.26 17.52 -2.35
C ILE A 142 3.71 18.48 -1.24
N ARG A 143 3.19 18.26 -0.04
CA ARG A 143 3.36 19.17 1.09
C ARG A 143 3.81 18.43 2.34
N ARG A 144 4.42 19.13 3.27
CA ARG A 144 4.82 18.66 4.60
C ARG A 144 4.13 19.49 5.67
N ALA A 145 3.48 18.84 6.63
CA ALA A 145 2.89 19.46 7.81
C ALA A 145 3.57 18.94 9.07
N ASP A 146 3.60 19.77 10.12
CA ASP A 146 3.94 19.34 11.47
C ASP A 146 2.79 18.54 12.12
N ALA A 147 3.01 18.02 13.32
CA ALA A 147 1.99 17.25 14.06
C ALA A 147 0.71 18.03 14.37
N GLY A 148 0.74 19.35 14.33
CA GLY A 148 -0.39 20.24 14.55
C GLY A 148 -1.16 20.60 13.29
N PHE A 149 -0.63 20.29 12.10
CA PHE A 149 -1.19 20.70 10.79
C PHE A 149 -1.40 22.21 10.65
N GLY A 150 -0.49 23.02 11.24
CA GLY A 150 -0.60 24.48 11.27
C GLY A 150 -0.45 25.15 9.90
N ARG A 151 0.79 25.27 9.42
CA ARG A 151 1.10 25.83 8.09
C ARG A 151 1.92 24.85 7.28
N PRO A 152 1.28 24.05 6.40
CA PRO A 152 2.00 23.10 5.57
C PRO A 152 2.97 23.81 4.60
N GLU A 153 4.19 23.29 4.50
CA GLU A 153 5.22 23.70 3.55
C GLU A 153 5.03 22.93 2.23
N THR A 154 5.11 23.59 1.09
CA THR A 154 5.11 22.95 -0.22
C THR A 154 6.51 22.45 -0.54
N LEU A 155 6.64 21.13 -0.76
CA LEU A 155 7.89 20.48 -1.17
C LEU A 155 8.03 20.44 -2.69
N ALA A 156 6.91 20.23 -3.42
CA ALA A 156 6.85 20.24 -4.87
C ALA A 156 5.44 20.59 -5.36
N GLU A 157 5.37 21.33 -6.46
CA GLU A 157 4.13 21.56 -7.22
C GLU A 157 3.94 20.38 -8.17
N ALA A 158 3.40 19.27 -7.68
CA ALA A 158 3.21 18.02 -8.45
C ALA A 158 1.97 17.29 -7.97
N SER A 159 1.30 16.58 -8.88
CA SER A 159 0.12 15.76 -8.58
C SER A 159 0.51 14.29 -8.47
N ALA A 160 0.40 13.73 -7.27
CA ALA A 160 0.74 12.34 -6.97
C ALA A 160 -0.46 11.57 -6.40
N GLY A 161 -0.67 10.33 -6.87
CA GLY A 161 -1.71 9.44 -6.33
C GLY A 161 -1.25 8.58 -5.17
N ALA A 162 0.05 8.29 -5.12
CA ALA A 162 0.71 7.52 -4.08
C ALA A 162 2.07 8.13 -3.78
N LEU A 163 2.48 8.09 -2.51
CA LEU A 163 3.79 8.53 -2.06
C LEU A 163 4.51 7.35 -1.43
N ILE A 164 5.70 7.01 -1.93
CA ILE A 164 6.51 5.88 -1.45
C ILE A 164 7.81 6.43 -0.87
N ARG A 165 8.08 6.12 0.40
CA ARG A 165 9.34 6.52 1.03
C ARG A 165 10.44 5.54 0.65
N ALA A 166 11.51 6.05 0.05
CA ALA A 166 12.74 5.31 -0.29
C ALA A 166 13.94 6.04 0.33
N GLY A 167 14.34 5.61 1.52
CA GLY A 167 15.39 6.29 2.28
C GLY A 167 15.03 7.73 2.67
N GLY A 168 15.86 8.70 2.30
CA GLY A 168 15.63 10.14 2.48
C GLY A 168 14.80 10.79 1.37
N ARG A 169 14.27 10.00 0.42
CA ARG A 169 13.52 10.50 -0.75
C ARG A 169 12.09 9.95 -0.76
N ILE A 170 11.24 10.61 -1.51
CA ILE A 170 9.88 10.17 -1.84
C ILE A 170 9.86 9.85 -3.33
N ALA A 171 9.38 8.65 -3.68
CA ALA A 171 9.06 8.27 -5.04
C ALA A 171 7.56 8.41 -5.29
N TYR A 172 7.19 8.93 -6.44
CA TYR A 172 5.79 9.05 -6.88
C TYR A 172 5.68 8.98 -8.39
N ALA A 173 4.49 8.66 -8.88
CA ALA A 173 4.11 8.78 -10.28
C ALA A 173 3.49 10.16 -10.50
N ASP A 174 4.15 11.01 -11.29
CA ASP A 174 3.70 12.36 -11.56
C ASP A 174 2.55 12.33 -12.58
N ARG A 175 1.35 12.67 -12.14
CA ARG A 175 0.14 12.66 -12.97
C ARG A 175 0.16 13.68 -14.09
N GLU A 176 0.88 14.78 -13.91
CA GLU A 176 1.01 15.85 -14.90
C GLU A 176 2.04 15.50 -15.98
N ARG A 177 2.88 14.48 -15.72
CA ARG A 177 3.91 13.97 -16.62
C ARG A 177 3.68 12.51 -17.02
N GLU A 178 2.46 12.15 -17.39
CA GLU A 178 2.10 10.81 -17.87
C GLU A 178 2.50 9.68 -16.92
N LEU A 179 2.44 9.91 -15.61
CA LEU A 179 2.87 9.00 -14.55
C LEU A 179 4.40 8.75 -14.53
N ALA A 180 5.20 9.67 -15.03
CA ALA A 180 6.65 9.53 -14.95
C ALA A 180 7.11 9.32 -13.51
N LEU A 181 7.96 8.31 -13.29
CA LEU A 181 8.52 8.05 -11.97
C LEU A 181 9.40 9.22 -11.55
N THR A 182 9.04 9.86 -10.46
CA THR A 182 9.72 11.06 -9.97
C THR A 182 10.19 10.85 -8.53
N LEU A 183 11.37 11.34 -8.23
CA LEU A 183 12.00 11.32 -6.91
C LEU A 183 12.12 12.76 -6.37
N LEU A 184 11.72 12.93 -5.12
CA LEU A 184 11.79 14.20 -4.39
C LEU A 184 12.49 13.99 -3.05
N ASP A 185 13.48 14.81 -2.72
CA ASP A 185 14.11 14.78 -1.40
C ASP A 185 13.15 15.25 -0.31
N LEU A 186 13.17 14.56 0.84
CA LEU A 186 12.37 14.96 2.00
C LEU A 186 12.75 16.34 2.56
N SER A 187 13.98 16.80 2.31
CA SER A 187 14.43 18.17 2.63
C SER A 187 13.93 19.23 1.65
N GLY A 188 13.19 18.84 0.62
CA GLY A 188 12.81 19.69 -0.50
C GLY A 188 13.89 19.73 -1.59
N GLY A 189 13.63 20.49 -2.64
CA GLY A 189 14.54 20.64 -3.78
C GLY A 189 13.85 20.36 -5.12
N GLN A 190 14.64 20.28 -6.18
CA GLN A 190 14.12 19.99 -7.52
C GLN A 190 13.84 18.49 -7.65
N PRO A 191 12.62 18.10 -8.06
CA PRO A 191 12.31 16.71 -8.32
C PRO A 191 13.13 16.16 -9.50
N GLU A 192 13.63 14.94 -9.37
CA GLU A 192 14.27 14.17 -10.43
C GLU A 192 13.25 13.28 -11.12
N THR A 193 13.02 13.47 -12.42
CA THR A 193 12.05 12.69 -13.19
C THR A 193 12.75 11.69 -14.11
N MET A 194 12.23 10.46 -14.10
CA MET A 194 12.68 9.36 -14.96
C MET A 194 11.66 9.14 -16.08
N ASP A 195 11.78 9.89 -17.18
CA ASP A 195 10.79 9.88 -18.27
C ASP A 195 10.64 8.51 -18.97
N ALA A 196 11.64 7.64 -18.88
CA ALA A 196 11.55 6.28 -19.43
C ALA A 196 10.58 5.35 -18.69
N ILE A 197 10.13 5.73 -17.50
CA ILE A 197 9.28 4.91 -16.63
C ILE A 197 7.97 5.66 -16.35
N ALA A 198 6.86 5.12 -16.84
CA ALA A 198 5.52 5.54 -16.47
C ALA A 198 4.95 4.54 -15.43
N ALA A 199 5.06 4.87 -14.15
CA ALA A 199 4.77 3.95 -13.06
C ALA A 199 3.27 3.93 -12.71
N SER A 200 2.59 2.79 -12.92
CA SER A 200 1.20 2.60 -12.48
C SER A 200 1.09 2.09 -11.04
N SER A 201 2.11 1.38 -10.57
CA SER A 201 2.24 0.89 -9.20
C SER A 201 3.70 1.00 -8.80
N ILE A 202 3.97 1.44 -7.57
CA ILE A 202 5.33 1.66 -7.05
C ILE A 202 5.42 1.05 -5.67
N ASN A 203 6.52 0.33 -5.39
CA ASN A 203 6.85 -0.18 -4.06
C ASN A 203 8.37 -0.13 -3.82
N THR A 204 8.84 -0.51 -2.63
CA THR A 204 10.26 -0.50 -2.27
C THR A 204 10.57 -1.59 -1.23
N ASP A 205 11.79 -2.12 -1.30
CA ASP A 205 12.41 -2.93 -0.24
C ASP A 205 13.24 -2.08 0.75
N GLY A 206 13.23 -0.75 0.56
CA GLY A 206 14.04 0.21 1.31
C GLY A 206 15.35 0.55 0.61
N ARG A 207 15.82 -0.26 -0.33
CA ARG A 207 17.03 -0.04 -1.13
C ARG A 207 16.69 0.34 -2.58
N TYR A 208 15.85 -0.44 -3.22
CA TYR A 208 15.40 -0.25 -4.59
C TYR A 208 13.93 0.13 -4.65
N LEU A 209 13.54 0.76 -5.74
CA LEU A 209 12.14 0.91 -6.12
C LEU A 209 11.78 -0.21 -7.09
N TYR A 210 10.55 -0.69 -6.97
CA TYR A 210 9.93 -1.64 -7.88
C TYR A 210 8.70 -0.98 -8.47
N CYS A 211 8.54 -1.00 -9.78
CA CYS A 211 7.41 -0.36 -10.43
C CYS A 211 6.91 -1.14 -11.64
N ALA A 212 5.61 -1.05 -11.89
CA ALA A 212 4.97 -1.52 -13.10
C ALA A 212 5.05 -0.41 -14.15
N ASN A 213 5.83 -0.61 -15.23
CA ASN A 213 6.06 0.42 -16.24
C ASN A 213 5.06 0.31 -17.39
N ARG A 214 4.10 1.22 -17.44
CA ARG A 214 3.03 1.28 -18.47
C ARG A 214 3.57 1.45 -19.88
N ARG A 215 4.72 2.12 -20.08
CA ARG A 215 5.36 2.26 -21.39
C ARG A 215 5.78 0.92 -21.99
N HIS A 216 5.94 -0.09 -21.14
CA HIS A 216 6.35 -1.44 -21.52
C HIS A 216 5.32 -2.50 -21.07
N GLY A 217 4.02 -2.24 -21.27
CA GLY A 217 2.95 -3.20 -20.97
C GLY A 217 2.78 -3.50 -19.48
N SER A 218 3.06 -2.52 -18.60
CA SER A 218 3.06 -2.66 -17.15
C SER A 218 4.03 -3.74 -16.62
N SER A 219 5.09 -4.05 -17.39
CA SER A 219 6.12 -4.98 -16.95
C SER A 219 6.92 -4.44 -15.75
N LEU A 220 7.50 -5.35 -14.96
CA LEU A 220 8.17 -5.01 -13.71
C LEU A 220 9.60 -4.53 -13.93
N TYR A 221 9.90 -3.39 -13.33
CA TYR A 221 11.20 -2.76 -13.29
C TYR A 221 11.70 -2.60 -11.86
N ARG A 222 12.99 -2.84 -11.66
CA ARG A 222 13.74 -2.42 -10.46
C ARG A 222 14.54 -1.18 -10.81
N VAL A 223 14.46 -0.16 -9.95
CA VAL A 223 15.09 1.13 -10.13
C VAL A 223 15.96 1.45 -8.92
N ASP A 224 17.18 1.86 -9.16
CA ASP A 224 18.06 2.39 -8.11
C ASP A 224 17.72 3.88 -7.90
N PRO A 225 17.20 4.27 -6.73
CA PRO A 225 16.81 5.65 -6.48
C PRO A 225 17.99 6.62 -6.35
N LEU A 226 19.24 6.14 -6.23
CA LEU A 226 20.42 6.98 -6.11
C LEU A 226 21.04 7.29 -7.48
N SER A 227 21.15 6.27 -8.34
CA SER A 227 21.76 6.44 -9.66
C SER A 227 20.77 6.67 -10.80
N GLY A 228 19.47 6.42 -10.57
CA GLY A 228 18.46 6.42 -11.61
C GLY A 228 18.52 5.21 -12.55
N ALA A 229 19.46 4.29 -12.35
CA ALA A 229 19.59 3.09 -13.16
C ALA A 229 18.38 2.18 -12.99
N SER A 230 17.85 1.67 -14.10
CA SER A 230 16.68 0.80 -14.10
C SER A 230 16.91 -0.46 -14.91
N ILE A 231 16.35 -1.56 -14.47
CA ILE A 231 16.39 -2.85 -15.15
C ILE A 231 15.00 -3.48 -15.12
N ARG A 232 14.60 -4.06 -16.24
CA ARG A 232 13.39 -4.89 -16.33
C ARG A 232 13.67 -6.23 -15.67
N ILE A 233 12.89 -6.59 -14.65
CA ILE A 233 13.07 -7.83 -13.88
C ILE A 233 12.04 -8.92 -14.22
N SER A 234 10.88 -8.54 -14.80
CA SER A 234 9.92 -9.48 -15.40
C SER A 234 9.19 -8.83 -16.58
N GLY A 235 8.73 -9.68 -17.50
CA GLY A 235 7.90 -9.30 -18.64
C GLY A 235 6.41 -9.23 -18.34
N ASP A 236 6.00 -9.75 -17.18
CA ASP A 236 4.60 -9.87 -16.81
C ASP A 236 3.97 -8.50 -16.56
N SER A 237 2.73 -8.34 -16.99
CA SER A 237 1.93 -7.16 -16.63
C SER A 237 1.58 -7.26 -15.14
N ALA A 238 1.87 -6.21 -14.38
CA ALA A 238 1.70 -6.21 -12.94
C ALA A 238 0.89 -5.02 -12.44
N ASP A 239 0.10 -5.26 -11.41
CA ASP A 239 -0.62 -4.25 -10.64
C ASP A 239 -0.59 -4.63 -9.14
N TYR A 240 -0.92 -3.69 -8.24
CA TYR A 240 -0.95 -3.89 -6.80
C TYR A 240 0.34 -4.51 -6.24
N LEU A 241 1.49 -3.87 -6.49
CA LEU A 241 2.78 -4.39 -6.06
C LEU A 241 2.92 -4.42 -4.53
N HIS A 242 3.20 -5.60 -3.98
CA HIS A 242 3.53 -5.78 -2.57
C HIS A 242 4.95 -6.35 -2.46
N VAL A 243 5.75 -5.80 -1.57
CA VAL A 243 7.09 -6.31 -1.25
C VAL A 243 7.06 -6.85 0.17
N LEU A 244 7.33 -8.14 0.30
CA LEU A 244 7.43 -8.84 1.58
C LEU A 244 8.70 -9.70 1.56
N GLU A 245 9.59 -9.47 2.51
CA GLU A 245 10.88 -10.17 2.61
C GLU A 245 11.67 -10.07 1.28
N ASP A 246 11.96 -11.19 0.64
CA ASP A 246 12.76 -11.28 -0.59
C ASP A 246 11.90 -11.40 -1.86
N ASP A 247 10.58 -11.21 -1.75
CA ASP A 247 9.63 -11.43 -2.85
C ASP A 247 8.78 -10.19 -3.15
N ILE A 248 8.42 -10.07 -4.43
CA ILE A 248 7.38 -9.18 -4.94
C ILE A 248 6.12 -10.01 -5.20
N TYR A 249 5.00 -9.56 -4.67
CA TYR A 249 3.68 -10.09 -4.98
C TYR A 249 2.92 -9.08 -5.81
N PHE A 250 2.24 -9.53 -6.84
CA PHE A 250 1.49 -8.67 -7.73
C PHE A 250 0.32 -9.40 -8.37
N ILE A 251 -0.62 -8.63 -8.90
CA ILE A 251 -1.75 -9.16 -9.65
C ILE A 251 -1.46 -9.05 -11.15
N SER A 252 -1.67 -10.16 -11.85
CA SER A 252 -1.74 -10.24 -13.29
C SER A 252 -2.96 -11.04 -13.70
N ASN A 253 -3.80 -10.53 -14.63
CA ASN A 253 -5.02 -11.22 -15.07
C ASN A 253 -5.95 -11.68 -13.91
N ARG A 254 -6.07 -10.88 -12.85
CA ARG A 254 -6.84 -11.14 -11.63
C ARG A 254 -6.34 -12.32 -10.77
N GLU A 255 -5.14 -12.81 -11.02
CA GLU A 255 -4.49 -13.84 -10.21
C GLU A 255 -3.25 -13.25 -9.53
N TRP A 256 -2.97 -13.72 -8.30
CA TRP A 256 -1.78 -13.34 -7.57
C TRP A 256 -0.56 -14.16 -8.02
N TYR A 257 0.54 -13.46 -8.21
CA TYR A 257 1.85 -14.01 -8.55
C TYR A 257 2.90 -13.61 -7.52
N ARG A 258 3.94 -14.43 -7.42
CA ARG A 258 5.14 -14.17 -6.65
C ARG A 258 6.35 -14.14 -7.58
N LEU A 259 7.27 -13.20 -7.34
CA LEU A 259 8.52 -13.03 -8.07
C LEU A 259 9.65 -12.67 -7.08
N PRO A 260 10.83 -13.31 -7.11
CA PRO A 260 11.96 -12.85 -6.31
C PRO A 260 12.35 -11.39 -6.62
N LEU A 261 12.86 -10.65 -5.62
CA LEU A 261 13.34 -9.26 -5.81
C LEU A 261 14.45 -9.14 -6.85
N SER A 262 15.21 -10.24 -7.08
CA SER A 262 16.23 -10.32 -8.13
C SER A 262 15.67 -10.39 -9.55
N GLY A 263 14.38 -10.71 -9.68
CA GLY A 263 13.71 -10.98 -10.95
C GLY A 263 13.75 -12.46 -11.34
N GLY A 264 13.20 -12.78 -12.50
CA GLY A 264 13.11 -14.14 -13.03
C GLY A 264 11.73 -14.45 -13.59
N GLU A 265 11.29 -15.69 -13.44
CA GLU A 265 9.96 -16.15 -13.84
C GLU A 265 8.98 -15.98 -12.66
N ALA A 266 7.83 -15.37 -12.93
CA ALA A 266 6.79 -15.21 -11.92
C ALA A 266 5.99 -16.51 -11.77
N GLU A 267 5.74 -16.91 -10.53
CA GLU A 267 4.95 -18.09 -10.20
C GLU A 267 3.57 -17.70 -9.66
N PRO A 268 2.48 -18.39 -10.05
CA PRO A 268 1.19 -18.20 -9.41
C PRO A 268 1.30 -18.46 -7.91
N LEU A 269 0.71 -17.58 -7.09
CA LEU A 269 0.72 -17.74 -5.63
C LEU A 269 -0.04 -18.98 -5.18
N ILE A 270 -1.08 -19.38 -5.92
CA ILE A 270 -1.82 -20.62 -5.75
C ILE A 270 -1.73 -21.41 -7.05
N LYS A 271 -1.08 -22.58 -7.03
CA LYS A 271 -0.96 -23.43 -8.21
C LYS A 271 -2.31 -24.12 -8.51
N ARG A 272 -2.67 -24.18 -9.80
CA ARG A 272 -3.87 -24.93 -10.24
C ARG A 272 -3.72 -26.39 -9.85
N GLY A 273 -4.67 -26.91 -9.09
CA GLY A 273 -4.63 -28.28 -8.51
C GLY A 273 -4.38 -28.30 -7.01
N GLY A 274 -4.16 -27.16 -6.38
CA GLY A 274 -4.17 -27.01 -4.93
C GLY A 274 -5.56 -27.39 -4.37
N THR A 275 -5.60 -28.23 -3.33
CA THR A 275 -6.82 -28.59 -2.63
C THR A 275 -7.27 -27.41 -1.78
N GLY A 276 -8.11 -26.56 -2.35
CA GLY A 276 -8.97 -25.68 -1.55
C GLY A 276 -10.11 -26.54 -1.01
N HIS A 277 -10.37 -26.47 0.28
CA HIS A 277 -11.66 -26.92 0.77
C HIS A 277 -12.69 -25.88 0.32
N GLU A 278 -13.27 -26.09 -0.86
CA GLU A 278 -14.52 -25.43 -1.22
C GLU A 278 -15.57 -25.94 -0.23
N TYR A 279 -15.93 -25.12 0.74
CA TYR A 279 -17.18 -25.34 1.45
C TYR A 279 -18.30 -25.13 0.43
N GLY A 280 -18.85 -26.26 -0.03
CA GLY A 280 -20.07 -26.29 -0.81
C GLY A 280 -21.17 -25.49 -0.08
N ILE A 281 -21.93 -24.78 -0.88
CA ILE A 281 -23.13 -24.01 -0.58
C ILE A 281 -24.12 -24.85 0.23
#